data_571728cc3c38bbafa34f919c25e7cc46
#
_entry.id   571728cc3c38bbafa34f919c25e7cc46
#
_cell.length_a   1.000
_cell.length_b   1.000
_cell.length_c   1.000
_cell.angle_alpha   90.00
_cell.angle_beta   90.00
_cell.angle_gamma   90.00
#
_symmetry.space_group_name_H-M   'P 1'
#
loop_
_entity.id
_entity.type
_entity.pdbx_description
1 polymer ?
#
loop_
_entity_poly.entity_id
_entity_poly.type
_entity_poly.pdbx_seq_one_letter_code
_entity_poly.pdbx_strand_id
1 'polypeptide(L)'
;MYPGTDYAGQVHIANVGIGPESFLGQSPEMYTYDSCEQHLPDRTSSGNKGTFGKALLVAGSNGMAGAAILAARAAYRTGAGMVKVITAEENRQILQQGIPEALYGSCRQLSESMEWADVIV
;
A
#
# COMPACT_ATOMS: atom_id res chain seq x y z
N MET A 1 -1.73 -10.00 11.69
CA MET A 1 -2.29 -10.63 12.89
C MET A 1 -1.63 -10.15 14.17
N TYR A 2 -0.46 -9.61 14.11
CA TYR A 2 0.24 -8.97 15.22
C TYR A 2 -0.22 -7.50 15.36
N PRO A 3 -0.58 -6.97 16.51
CA PRO A 3 -0.45 -7.53 17.86
C PRO A 3 -1.68 -8.30 18.37
N GLY A 4 -2.64 -8.60 17.52
CA GLY A 4 -3.90 -9.26 17.91
C GLY A 4 -3.73 -10.61 18.60
N THR A 5 -2.62 -11.33 18.32
CA THR A 5 -2.33 -12.61 18.97
C THR A 5 -2.13 -12.51 20.46
N ASP A 6 -1.60 -11.39 20.96
CA ASP A 6 -1.37 -11.17 22.38
C ASP A 6 -2.67 -10.97 23.18
N TYR A 7 -3.76 -10.62 22.46
CA TYR A 7 -5.09 -10.35 23.02
C TYR A 7 -6.12 -11.41 22.64
N ALA A 8 -5.78 -12.34 21.75
CA ALA A 8 -6.74 -13.31 21.20
C ALA A 8 -7.03 -14.48 22.19
N GLY A 9 -6.24 -14.63 23.24
CA GLY A 9 -6.36 -15.79 24.11
C GLY A 9 -6.09 -17.10 23.36
N GLN A 10 -6.90 -18.12 23.62
CA GLN A 10 -6.77 -19.41 22.95
C GLN A 10 -7.42 -19.37 21.57
N VAL A 11 -6.60 -19.47 20.51
CA VAL A 11 -7.08 -19.49 19.12
C VAL A 11 -7.38 -20.93 18.69
N HIS A 12 -8.61 -21.18 18.25
CA HIS A 12 -9.03 -22.45 17.68
C HIS A 12 -9.23 -22.30 16.17
N ILE A 13 -8.54 -23.13 15.39
CA ILE A 13 -8.75 -23.21 13.94
C ILE A 13 -9.81 -24.26 13.66
N ALA A 14 -10.94 -23.82 13.14
CA ALA A 14 -12.03 -24.71 12.71
C ALA A 14 -12.01 -24.88 11.18
N ASN A 15 -12.00 -26.11 10.71
CA ASN A 15 -12.16 -26.40 9.29
C ASN A 15 -13.62 -26.18 8.89
N VAL A 16 -13.87 -25.22 8.00
CA VAL A 16 -15.19 -24.87 7.47
C VAL A 16 -15.49 -25.52 6.10
N GLY A 17 -14.72 -26.55 5.73
CA GLY A 17 -14.91 -27.26 4.47
C GLY A 17 -14.27 -26.62 3.23
N ILE A 18 -13.42 -25.62 3.41
CA ILE A 18 -12.62 -25.04 2.33
C ILE A 18 -11.27 -25.78 2.33
N GLY A 19 -11.11 -26.71 1.41
CA GLY A 19 -9.85 -27.48 1.29
C GLY A 19 -8.76 -26.75 0.52
N PRO A 20 -7.52 -27.22 0.62
CA PRO A 20 -6.37 -26.63 -0.10
C PRO A 20 -6.58 -26.56 -1.62
N GLU A 21 -7.38 -27.47 -2.19
CA GLU A 21 -7.75 -27.49 -3.61
C GLU A 21 -8.54 -26.26 -4.04
N SER A 22 -9.21 -25.58 -3.10
CA SER A 22 -9.95 -24.34 -3.37
C SER A 22 -9.05 -23.17 -3.76
N PHE A 23 -7.76 -23.25 -3.47
CA PHE A 23 -6.78 -22.23 -3.82
C PHE A 23 -6.21 -22.38 -5.24
N LEU A 24 -6.72 -23.31 -6.06
CA LEU A 24 -6.34 -23.51 -7.47
C LEU A 24 -4.82 -23.55 -7.69
N GLY A 25 -4.08 -24.21 -6.80
CA GLY A 25 -2.63 -24.32 -6.88
C GLY A 25 -1.85 -23.09 -6.42
N GLN A 26 -2.52 -22.04 -5.97
CA GLN A 26 -1.89 -20.92 -5.30
C GLN A 26 -2.00 -21.13 -3.79
N SER A 27 -0.91 -21.51 -3.15
CA SER A 27 -0.80 -21.41 -1.70
C SER A 27 -0.70 -19.94 -1.35
N PRO A 28 -1.65 -19.36 -0.58
CA PRO A 28 -1.44 -18.03 -0.05
C PRO A 28 -0.26 -18.08 0.90
N GLU A 29 0.83 -17.46 0.53
CA GLU A 29 1.96 -17.29 1.43
C GLU A 29 1.55 -16.28 2.51
N MET A 30 1.62 -16.72 3.75
CA MET A 30 1.46 -15.81 4.87
C MET A 30 2.82 -15.20 5.19
N TYR A 31 2.95 -13.90 4.94
CA TYR A 31 4.13 -13.17 5.34
C TYR A 31 4.09 -12.91 6.84
N THR A 32 5.03 -13.48 7.56
CA THR A 32 5.28 -13.16 8.98
C THR A 32 6.27 -12.01 9.07
N TYR A 33 6.36 -11.36 10.24
CA TYR A 33 7.35 -10.30 10.47
C TYR A 33 8.78 -10.76 10.12
N ASP A 34 9.17 -11.95 10.57
CA ASP A 34 10.49 -12.52 10.31
C ASP A 34 10.74 -12.82 8.83
N SER A 35 9.70 -13.23 8.08
CA SER A 35 9.82 -13.47 6.64
C SER A 35 9.85 -12.17 5.83
N CYS A 36 9.23 -11.10 6.32
CA CYS A 36 9.26 -9.79 5.65
C CYS A 36 10.67 -9.17 5.68
N GLU A 37 11.45 -9.35 6.74
CA GLU A 37 12.82 -8.83 6.80
C GLU A 37 13.71 -9.41 5.71
N GLN A 38 13.52 -10.68 5.35
CA GLN A 38 14.30 -11.36 4.30
C GLN A 38 13.98 -10.88 2.89
N HIS A 39 12.86 -10.16 2.71
CA HIS A 39 12.37 -9.71 1.40
C HIS A 39 12.51 -8.19 1.21
N LEU A 40 12.99 -7.48 2.24
CA LEU A 40 13.25 -6.06 2.11
C LEU A 40 14.49 -5.83 1.25
N PRO A 41 14.40 -5.04 0.17
CA PRO A 41 15.56 -4.71 -0.65
C PRO A 41 16.56 -3.86 0.14
N ASP A 42 17.85 -4.13 -0.07
CA ASP A 42 18.92 -3.31 0.48
C ASP A 42 18.83 -1.86 -0.03
N ARG A 43 18.86 -0.92 0.88
CA ARG A 43 18.87 0.49 0.52
C ARG A 43 20.30 0.99 0.40
N THR A 44 20.67 1.39 -0.81
CA THR A 44 21.98 2.00 -1.07
C THR A 44 22.02 3.42 -0.49
N SER A 45 23.15 3.77 0.15
CA SER A 45 23.35 5.11 0.71
C SER A 45 23.39 6.22 -0.35
N SER A 46 23.66 5.87 -1.61
CA SER A 46 23.68 6.78 -2.76
C SER A 46 22.37 6.88 -3.51
N GLY A 47 21.31 6.18 -3.04
CA GLY A 47 20.00 6.19 -3.67
C GLY A 47 19.29 7.54 -3.54
N ASN A 48 18.49 7.88 -4.55
CA ASN A 48 17.62 9.05 -4.55
C ASN A 48 16.15 8.61 -4.67
N LYS A 49 15.21 9.57 -4.58
CA LYS A 49 13.77 9.28 -4.64
C LYS A 49 13.34 8.49 -5.90
N GLY A 50 14.03 8.65 -7.02
CA GLY A 50 13.76 7.89 -8.24
C GLY A 50 14.22 6.43 -8.18
N THR A 51 15.26 6.14 -7.37
CA THR A 51 15.81 4.79 -7.20
C THR A 51 14.87 3.88 -6.39
N PHE A 52 14.09 4.46 -5.47
CA PHE A 52 13.27 3.70 -4.52
C PHE A 52 11.82 3.48 -5.00
N GLY A 53 11.60 3.62 -6.30
CA GLY A 53 10.35 3.27 -6.95
C GLY A 53 9.24 4.32 -6.81
N LYS A 54 8.24 4.17 -7.67
CA LYS A 54 7.09 5.08 -7.84
C LYS A 54 5.81 4.30 -7.58
N ALA A 55 5.09 4.65 -6.54
CA ALA A 55 3.80 4.06 -6.22
C ALA A 55 2.65 4.96 -6.68
N LEU A 56 1.71 4.38 -7.42
CA LEU A 56 0.43 4.99 -7.74
C LEU A 56 -0.64 4.42 -6.81
N LEU A 57 -1.31 5.30 -6.09
CA LEU A 57 -2.43 4.92 -5.22
C LEU A 57 -3.73 5.46 -5.83
N VAL A 58 -4.73 4.60 -5.97
CA VAL A 58 -6.08 5.01 -6.38
C VAL A 58 -6.99 4.89 -5.16
N ALA A 59 -7.12 5.97 -4.41
CA ALA A 59 -7.77 5.94 -3.11
C ALA A 59 -8.50 7.26 -2.76
N GLY A 60 -9.51 7.16 -1.91
CA GLY A 60 -10.23 8.31 -1.38
C GLY A 60 -11.30 8.84 -2.32
N SER A 61 -12.53 8.33 -2.19
CA SER A 61 -13.69 8.95 -2.83
C SER A 61 -14.00 10.32 -2.23
N ASN A 62 -14.98 11.03 -2.80
CA ASN A 62 -15.43 12.32 -2.25
C ASN A 62 -15.79 12.17 -0.77
N GLY A 63 -15.27 13.06 0.06
CA GLY A 63 -15.42 13.04 1.52
C GLY A 63 -14.52 12.03 2.25
N MET A 64 -13.67 11.27 1.55
CA MET A 64 -12.79 10.25 2.13
C MET A 64 -11.30 10.53 1.92
N ALA A 65 -10.89 11.79 2.01
CA ALA A 65 -9.49 12.20 1.87
C ALA A 65 -8.54 11.49 2.86
N GLY A 66 -9.04 11.14 4.05
CA GLY A 66 -8.27 10.43 5.07
C GLY A 66 -7.73 9.08 4.59
N ALA A 67 -8.50 8.31 3.82
CA ALA A 67 -8.05 7.04 3.24
C ALA A 67 -6.84 7.25 2.31
N ALA A 68 -6.91 8.26 1.43
CA ALA A 68 -5.82 8.63 0.54
C ALA A 68 -4.54 9.03 1.29
N ILE A 69 -4.69 9.84 2.36
CA ILE A 69 -3.57 10.28 3.21
C ILE A 69 -2.93 9.09 3.93
N LEU A 70 -3.73 8.21 4.51
CA LEU A 70 -3.22 7.04 5.24
C LEU A 70 -2.48 6.08 4.30
N ALA A 71 -3.04 5.81 3.12
CA ALA A 71 -2.38 4.99 2.11
C ALA A 71 -1.05 5.59 1.65
N ALA A 72 -1.01 6.90 1.37
CA ALA A 72 0.21 7.57 0.95
C ALA A 72 1.28 7.58 2.05
N ARG A 73 0.89 7.82 3.31
CA ARG A 73 1.81 7.71 4.46
C ARG A 73 2.36 6.30 4.63
N ALA A 74 1.53 5.28 4.46
CA ALA A 74 1.97 3.89 4.51
C ALA A 74 3.00 3.61 3.41
N ALA A 75 2.73 4.00 2.16
CA ALA A 75 3.65 3.83 1.05
C ALA A 75 5.02 4.48 1.30
N TYR A 76 5.05 5.71 1.83
CA TYR A 76 6.33 6.35 2.18
C TYR A 76 7.04 5.64 3.33
N ARG A 77 6.31 5.17 4.34
CA ARG A 77 6.90 4.42 5.48
C ARG A 77 7.47 3.06 5.06
N THR A 78 6.90 2.42 4.07
CA THR A 78 7.47 1.18 3.48
C THR A 78 8.63 1.44 2.55
N GLY A 79 8.90 2.72 2.22
CA GLY A 79 10.11 3.11 1.53
C GLY A 79 9.93 3.53 0.08
N ALA A 80 8.71 3.74 -0.40
CA ALA A 80 8.49 4.28 -1.74
C ALA A 80 9.23 5.62 -1.92
N GLY A 81 9.91 5.77 -3.04
CA GLY A 81 10.65 6.99 -3.35
C GLY A 81 9.75 8.14 -3.79
N MET A 82 8.70 7.83 -4.53
CA MET A 82 7.66 8.77 -4.96
C MET A 82 6.29 8.13 -4.84
N VAL A 83 5.32 8.92 -4.42
CA VAL A 83 3.92 8.49 -4.33
C VAL A 83 3.06 9.48 -5.09
N LYS A 84 2.22 8.98 -6.00
CA LYS A 84 1.15 9.75 -6.64
C LYS A 84 -0.18 9.17 -6.20
N VAL A 85 -1.12 10.04 -5.85
CA VAL A 85 -2.46 9.64 -5.42
C VAL A 85 -3.49 10.17 -6.42
N ILE A 86 -4.21 9.25 -7.05
CA ILE A 86 -5.43 9.55 -7.79
C ILE A 86 -6.60 9.53 -6.80
N THR A 87 -7.26 10.64 -6.65
CA THR A 87 -8.38 10.80 -5.72
C THR A 87 -9.41 11.80 -6.30
N ALA A 88 -10.56 11.91 -5.65
CA ALA A 88 -11.56 12.90 -6.01
C ALA A 88 -11.00 14.33 -5.93
N GLU A 89 -11.42 15.20 -6.86
CA GLU A 89 -10.90 16.59 -6.97
C GLU A 89 -11.06 17.37 -5.66
N GLU A 90 -12.16 17.16 -4.96
CA GLU A 90 -12.49 17.79 -3.69
C GLU A 90 -11.48 17.45 -2.58
N ASN A 91 -10.81 16.33 -2.69
CA ASN A 91 -9.81 15.88 -1.71
C ASN A 91 -8.43 16.51 -1.93
N ARG A 92 -8.20 17.16 -3.08
CA ARG A 92 -6.90 17.72 -3.47
C ARG A 92 -6.26 18.58 -2.40
N GLN A 93 -6.99 19.58 -1.92
CA GLN A 93 -6.46 20.51 -0.92
C GLN A 93 -6.13 19.81 0.40
N ILE A 94 -7.01 18.89 0.83
CA ILE A 94 -6.83 18.13 2.06
C ILE A 94 -5.62 17.19 1.95
N LEU A 95 -5.47 16.54 0.80
CA LEU A 95 -4.33 15.66 0.52
C LEU A 95 -3.01 16.44 0.59
N GLN A 96 -2.93 17.58 -0.14
CA GLN A 96 -1.71 18.38 -0.21
C GLN A 96 -1.34 19.05 1.12
N GLN A 97 -2.30 19.30 2.00
CA GLN A 97 -2.05 19.75 3.37
C GLN A 97 -1.64 18.60 4.29
N GLY A 98 -2.27 17.43 4.13
CA GLY A 98 -2.03 16.27 4.98
C GLY A 98 -0.75 15.50 4.68
N ILE A 99 -0.31 15.54 3.42
CA ILE A 99 0.92 14.88 2.95
C ILE A 99 1.50 15.63 1.74
N PRO A 100 2.21 16.74 1.99
CA PRO A 100 2.73 17.62 0.93
C PRO A 100 3.74 16.95 -0.02
N GLU A 101 4.34 15.85 0.39
CA GLU A 101 5.30 15.08 -0.41
C GLU A 101 4.62 14.28 -1.52
N ALA A 102 3.32 13.95 -1.37
CA ALA A 102 2.61 13.15 -2.36
C ALA A 102 2.15 14.00 -3.55
N LEU A 103 2.30 13.43 -4.75
CA LEU A 103 1.76 14.02 -5.96
C LEU A 103 0.25 13.76 -6.02
N TYR A 104 -0.50 14.78 -6.38
CA TYR A 104 -1.92 14.66 -6.67
C TYR A 104 -2.15 14.39 -8.16
N GLY A 105 -3.14 13.54 -8.47
CA GLY A 105 -3.68 13.36 -9.79
C GLY A 105 -5.21 13.19 -9.75
N SER A 106 -5.87 13.68 -10.79
CA SER A 106 -7.31 13.45 -10.99
C SER A 106 -7.56 12.13 -11.72
N CYS A 107 -8.79 11.61 -11.65
CA CYS A 107 -9.18 10.40 -12.39
C CYS A 107 -8.94 10.50 -13.91
N ARG A 108 -8.94 11.71 -14.47
CA ARG A 108 -8.62 11.95 -15.90
C ARG A 108 -7.18 11.63 -16.25
N GLN A 109 -6.29 11.66 -15.27
CA GLN A 109 -4.86 11.40 -15.43
C GLN A 109 -4.48 9.94 -15.07
N LEU A 110 -5.47 9.06 -14.90
CA LEU A 110 -5.23 7.69 -14.46
C LEU A 110 -4.31 6.94 -15.44
N SER A 111 -4.62 6.94 -16.73
CA SER A 111 -3.82 6.20 -17.74
C SER A 111 -2.37 6.66 -17.79
N GLU A 112 -2.13 7.97 -17.83
CA GLU A 112 -0.77 8.55 -17.78
C GLU A 112 -0.05 8.19 -16.47
N SER A 113 -0.79 8.19 -15.37
CA SER A 113 -0.24 7.86 -14.06
C SER A 113 0.11 6.38 -13.92
N MET A 114 -0.62 5.50 -14.59
CA MET A 114 -0.31 4.07 -14.64
C MET A 114 1.01 3.81 -15.39
N GLU A 115 1.25 4.51 -16.49
CA GLU A 115 2.52 4.42 -17.23
C GLU A 115 3.71 4.96 -16.44
N TRP A 116 3.47 5.94 -15.58
CA TRP A 116 4.50 6.54 -14.72
C TRP A 116 4.92 5.62 -13.56
N ALA A 117 4.03 4.75 -13.08
CA ALA A 117 4.19 4.00 -11.82
C ALA A 117 4.94 2.68 -12.02
N ASP A 118 5.72 2.28 -11.02
CA ASP A 118 6.31 0.95 -10.94
C ASP A 118 5.36 -0.04 -10.24
N VAL A 119 4.47 0.46 -9.37
CA VAL A 119 3.44 -0.31 -8.68
C VAL A 119 2.15 0.49 -8.53
N ILE A 120 1.01 -0.20 -8.64
CA ILE A 120 -0.34 0.38 -8.50
C ILE A 120 -1.07 -0.32 -7.35
N VAL A 121 -1.71 0.48 -6.50
CA VAL A 121 -2.47 0.05 -5.32
C VAL A 121 -3.86 0.70 -5.30
#